data_a680227c4f5100d5599316faec19504e
#
_entry.id   a680227c4f5100d5599316faec19504e
#
_cell.length_a   1.000
_cell.length_b   1.000
_cell.length_c   1.000
_cell.angle_alpha   90.00
_cell.angle_beta   90.00
_cell.angle_gamma   90.00
#
_symmetry.space_group_name_H-M   'P 1'
#
loop_
_entity.id
_entity.type
_entity.pdbx_description
1 polymer ?
#
loop_
_entity_poly.entity_id
_entity_poly.type
_entity_poly.pdbx_seq_one_letter_code
_entity_poly.pdbx_strand_id
1 'polypeptide(L)'
;AFGAIDSPQARLIPIEFLHQHGLEFGQDYVEKRFDVGVGLHGDHVGGELDAANALKDRQVSATWMLDFNFERWTKDGTLDPATVRVLAKTPSFDHCIFSGRVGLDETKFNAFTETLFKMDYNNPEHKEMMDLEGLKRWVAGRTKGFAQLQAANEYLKFF
;
A
#
# COMPACT_ATOMS: atom_id res chain seq x y z
N ALA A 1 -5.71 -14.12 -2.09
CA ALA A 1 -6.63 -12.97 -1.94
C ALA A 1 -5.91 -11.67 -2.24
N PHE A 2 -6.70 -10.67 -2.58
CA PHE A 2 -6.24 -9.30 -2.84
C PHE A 2 -7.12 -8.31 -2.05
N GLY A 3 -6.58 -7.12 -1.79
CA GLY A 3 -7.35 -6.01 -1.25
C GLY A 3 -8.30 -5.39 -2.28
N ALA A 4 -8.64 -4.10 -2.09
CA ALA A 4 -9.54 -3.38 -2.97
C ALA A 4 -9.03 -3.31 -4.42
N ILE A 5 -9.95 -3.18 -5.37
CA ILE A 5 -9.66 -3.18 -6.81
C ILE A 5 -8.61 -2.13 -7.21
N ASP A 6 -8.60 -0.99 -6.54
CA ASP A 6 -7.74 0.17 -6.78
C ASP A 6 -6.53 0.22 -5.83
N SER A 7 -6.34 -0.77 -4.96
CA SER A 7 -5.22 -0.80 -4.02
C SER A 7 -3.88 -1.04 -4.71
N PRO A 8 -2.94 -0.09 -4.67
CA PRO A 8 -1.60 -0.29 -5.22
C PRO A 8 -0.87 -1.48 -4.58
N GLN A 9 -0.83 -1.51 -3.25
CA GLN A 9 -0.04 -2.47 -2.47
C GLN A 9 -0.68 -3.85 -2.35
N ALA A 10 -2.01 -3.91 -2.30
CA ALA A 10 -2.71 -5.17 -2.06
C ALA A 10 -3.30 -5.79 -3.32
N ARG A 11 -3.18 -5.12 -4.48
CA ARG A 11 -3.70 -5.67 -5.75
C ARG A 11 -2.86 -5.32 -6.96
N LEU A 12 -2.73 -4.03 -7.33
CA LEU A 12 -2.19 -3.66 -8.64
C LEU A 12 -0.71 -4.10 -8.78
N ILE A 13 0.15 -3.69 -7.87
CA ILE A 13 1.58 -4.06 -7.87
C ILE A 13 1.76 -5.58 -7.69
N PRO A 14 1.06 -6.25 -6.77
CA PRO A 14 1.09 -7.72 -6.68
C PRO A 14 0.75 -8.48 -7.96
N ILE A 15 -0.28 -8.06 -8.69
CA ILE A 15 -0.66 -8.73 -9.94
C ILE A 15 0.46 -8.58 -10.98
N GLU A 16 1.02 -7.39 -11.15
CA GLU A 16 2.15 -7.15 -12.04
C GLU A 16 3.40 -7.94 -11.60
N PHE A 17 3.68 -7.99 -10.29
CA PHE A 17 4.76 -8.80 -9.76
C PHE A 17 4.60 -10.29 -10.09
N LEU A 18 3.40 -10.84 -9.98
CA LEU A 18 3.10 -12.22 -10.37
C LEU A 18 3.31 -12.44 -11.87
N HIS A 19 2.83 -11.51 -12.70
CA HIS A 19 3.04 -11.53 -14.15
C HIS A 19 4.52 -11.58 -14.52
N GLN A 20 5.36 -10.74 -13.92
CA GLN A 20 6.82 -10.75 -14.12
C GLN A 20 7.47 -12.08 -13.74
N HIS A 21 6.81 -12.88 -12.90
CA HIS A 21 7.27 -14.21 -12.48
C HIS A 21 6.56 -15.35 -13.22
N GLY A 22 5.87 -15.06 -14.32
CA GLY A 22 5.23 -16.03 -15.21
C GLY A 22 3.90 -16.57 -14.69
N LEU A 23 3.22 -15.85 -13.80
CA LEU A 23 1.89 -16.20 -13.31
C LEU A 23 0.86 -15.20 -13.87
N GLU A 24 0.05 -15.65 -14.80
CA GLU A 24 -0.87 -14.80 -15.54
C GLU A 24 -2.20 -14.60 -14.81
N PHE A 25 -2.59 -13.33 -14.70
CA PHE A 25 -3.86 -12.95 -14.10
C PHE A 25 -5.04 -13.57 -14.87
N GLY A 26 -5.92 -14.25 -14.13
CA GLY A 26 -7.11 -14.91 -14.70
C GLY A 26 -6.86 -16.27 -15.36
N GLN A 27 -5.59 -16.74 -15.42
CA GLN A 27 -5.21 -18.06 -15.96
C GLN A 27 -4.62 -18.96 -14.88
N ASP A 28 -3.57 -18.52 -14.20
CA ASP A 28 -2.80 -19.34 -13.27
C ASP A 28 -3.31 -19.26 -11.83
N TYR A 29 -4.12 -18.26 -11.53
CA TYR A 29 -4.72 -18.10 -10.20
C TYR A 29 -6.11 -17.44 -10.26
N VAL A 30 -6.91 -17.73 -9.24
CA VAL A 30 -8.24 -17.15 -9.04
C VAL A 30 -8.14 -15.98 -8.06
N GLU A 31 -8.65 -14.85 -8.46
CA GLU A 31 -8.73 -13.66 -7.60
C GLU A 31 -9.93 -13.78 -6.64
N LYS A 32 -9.66 -13.69 -5.33
CA LYS A 32 -10.66 -13.36 -4.32
C LYS A 32 -10.32 -11.97 -3.77
N ARG A 33 -11.21 -11.02 -3.99
CA ARG A 33 -10.98 -9.61 -3.71
C ARG A 33 -11.85 -9.11 -2.56
N PHE A 34 -11.32 -8.16 -1.80
CA PHE A 34 -11.99 -7.52 -0.68
C PHE A 34 -12.02 -6.00 -0.95
N ASP A 35 -13.12 -5.55 -1.56
CA ASP A 35 -13.31 -4.17 -2.02
C ASP A 35 -13.78 -3.25 -0.88
N VAL A 36 -12.95 -3.07 0.13
CA VAL A 36 -13.18 -2.14 1.24
C VAL A 36 -12.49 -0.82 0.93
N GLY A 37 -13.22 0.29 0.98
CA GLY A 37 -12.67 1.63 0.79
C GLY A 37 -12.34 1.99 -0.66
N VAL A 38 -12.91 1.32 -1.66
CA VAL A 38 -12.70 1.65 -3.08
C VAL A 38 -13.00 3.12 -3.35
N GLY A 39 -12.08 3.81 -4.01
CA GLY A 39 -12.19 5.23 -4.35
C GLY A 39 -12.03 6.19 -3.17
N LEU A 40 -11.84 5.71 -1.95
CA LEU A 40 -11.55 6.53 -0.79
C LEU A 40 -10.03 6.71 -0.63
N HIS A 41 -9.61 7.96 -0.38
CA HIS A 41 -8.20 8.23 -0.13
C HIS A 41 -7.75 7.56 1.18
N GLY A 42 -6.67 6.80 1.09
CA GLY A 42 -5.87 6.35 2.24
C GLY A 42 -6.38 5.13 2.99
N ASP A 43 -7.58 4.61 2.75
CA ASP A 43 -8.08 3.46 3.51
C ASP A 43 -8.24 2.20 2.67
N HIS A 44 -7.12 1.56 2.38
CA HIS A 44 -7.12 0.19 1.86
C HIS A 44 -6.80 -0.86 2.94
N VAL A 45 -6.59 -0.44 4.18
CA VAL A 45 -6.20 -1.35 5.28
C VAL A 45 -7.29 -2.38 5.58
N GLY A 46 -8.56 -1.99 5.52
CA GLY A 46 -9.68 -2.90 5.72
C GLY A 46 -9.67 -4.06 4.73
N GLY A 47 -9.47 -3.79 3.46
CA GLY A 47 -9.37 -4.82 2.42
C GLY A 47 -8.16 -5.75 2.60
N GLU A 48 -7.01 -5.23 3.00
CA GLU A 48 -5.83 -6.04 3.33
C GLU A 48 -6.09 -6.93 4.55
N LEU A 49 -6.74 -6.41 5.59
CA LEU A 49 -7.05 -7.16 6.80
C LEU A 49 -8.05 -8.30 6.52
N ASP A 50 -9.07 -8.04 5.72
CA ASP A 50 -10.04 -9.07 5.32
C ASP A 50 -9.38 -10.16 4.47
N ALA A 51 -8.46 -9.78 3.58
CA ALA A 51 -7.67 -10.72 2.79
C ALA A 51 -6.73 -11.56 3.70
N ALA A 52 -6.12 -10.95 4.72
CA ALA A 52 -5.31 -11.64 5.72
C ALA A 52 -6.14 -12.62 6.57
N ASN A 53 -7.33 -12.22 6.99
CA ASN A 53 -8.27 -13.10 7.70
C ASN A 53 -8.71 -14.27 6.83
N ALA A 54 -8.99 -14.06 5.55
CA ALA A 54 -9.32 -15.14 4.61
C ALA A 54 -8.17 -16.16 4.46
N LEU A 55 -6.90 -15.71 4.52
CA LEU A 55 -5.74 -16.61 4.57
C LEU A 55 -5.70 -17.40 5.88
N LYS A 56 -5.85 -16.72 7.02
CA LYS A 56 -5.90 -17.36 8.35
C LYS A 56 -7.00 -18.43 8.41
N ASP A 57 -8.17 -18.14 7.86
CA ASP A 57 -9.31 -19.03 7.84
C ASP A 57 -9.23 -20.12 6.74
N ARG A 58 -8.10 -20.19 6.03
CA ARG A 58 -7.83 -21.15 4.94
C ARG A 58 -8.83 -21.07 3.78
N GLN A 59 -9.45 -19.92 3.58
CA GLN A 59 -10.34 -19.65 2.44
C GLN A 59 -9.57 -19.38 1.16
N VAL A 60 -8.29 -18.99 1.28
CA VAL A 60 -7.36 -18.72 0.19
C VAL A 60 -5.98 -19.29 0.52
N SER A 61 -5.16 -19.53 -0.50
CA SER A 61 -3.81 -20.08 -0.35
C SER A 61 -2.74 -19.04 -0.13
N ALA A 62 -2.97 -17.79 -0.55
CA ALA A 62 -2.03 -16.67 -0.42
C ALA A 62 -2.78 -15.34 -0.37
N THR A 63 -2.12 -14.33 0.17
CA THR A 63 -2.61 -12.94 0.17
C THR A 63 -1.44 -11.96 0.08
N TRP A 64 -1.75 -10.70 -0.16
CA TRP A 64 -0.81 -9.59 -0.25
C TRP A 64 -1.17 -8.52 0.77
N MET A 65 -0.14 -7.93 1.35
CA MET A 65 -0.26 -6.84 2.32
C MET A 65 1.05 -6.06 2.37
N LEU A 66 1.01 -4.87 2.93
CA LEU A 66 2.24 -4.15 3.29
C LEU A 66 3.05 -4.94 4.32
N ASP A 67 4.37 -4.89 4.24
CA ASP A 67 5.28 -5.48 5.23
C ASP A 67 5.02 -4.91 6.62
N PHE A 68 4.75 -3.62 6.74
CA PHE A 68 4.31 -2.97 7.95
C PHE A 68 3.05 -3.61 8.58
N ASN A 69 2.03 -3.93 7.77
CA ASN A 69 0.82 -4.61 8.24
C ASN A 69 1.11 -6.05 8.66
N PHE A 70 1.95 -6.76 7.91
CA PHE A 70 2.38 -8.11 8.29
C PHE A 70 3.08 -8.12 9.65
N GLU A 71 4.03 -7.20 9.87
CA GLU A 71 4.74 -7.08 11.15
C GLU A 71 3.80 -6.72 12.30
N ARG A 72 2.87 -5.79 12.07
CA ARG A 72 1.86 -5.39 13.05
C ARG A 72 0.95 -6.56 13.43
N TRP A 73 0.39 -7.24 12.41
CA TRP A 73 -0.58 -8.32 12.63
C TRP A 73 0.04 -9.61 13.18
N THR A 74 1.31 -9.85 12.94
CA THR A 74 2.03 -10.94 13.63
C THR A 74 2.35 -10.58 15.07
N LYS A 75 2.64 -9.31 15.38
CA LYS A 75 2.92 -8.84 16.73
C LYS A 75 1.68 -8.82 17.63
N ASP A 76 0.53 -8.42 17.10
CA ASP A 76 -0.73 -8.32 17.84
C ASP A 76 -1.53 -9.65 17.87
N GLY A 77 -1.04 -10.68 17.18
CA GLY A 77 -1.65 -12.01 17.15
C GLY A 77 -2.78 -12.17 16.13
N THR A 78 -3.03 -11.20 15.27
CA THR A 78 -3.99 -11.31 14.17
C THR A 78 -3.57 -12.42 13.19
N LEU A 79 -2.28 -12.49 12.87
CA LEU A 79 -1.65 -13.56 12.10
C LEU A 79 -0.68 -14.34 12.98
N ASP A 80 -0.73 -15.67 12.90
CA ASP A 80 0.20 -16.55 13.59
C ASP A 80 1.39 -16.90 12.69
N PRO A 81 2.62 -16.44 12.99
CA PRO A 81 3.81 -16.71 12.20
C PRO A 81 4.18 -18.20 12.12
N ALA A 82 3.61 -19.06 12.96
CA ALA A 82 3.78 -20.50 12.85
C ALA A 82 2.91 -21.12 11.74
N THR A 83 1.86 -20.42 11.30
CA THR A 83 0.91 -20.91 10.28
C THR A 83 0.99 -20.18 8.97
N VAL A 84 1.57 -18.97 8.94
CA VAL A 84 1.75 -18.16 7.74
C VAL A 84 3.24 -17.83 7.53
N ARG A 85 3.64 -17.69 6.27
CA ARG A 85 5.01 -17.32 5.91
C ARG A 85 5.02 -16.34 4.75
N VAL A 86 6.02 -15.48 4.71
CA VAL A 86 6.30 -14.63 3.55
C VAL A 86 6.85 -15.52 2.42
N LEU A 87 6.18 -15.52 1.27
CA LEU A 87 6.61 -16.25 0.08
C LEU A 87 7.50 -15.37 -0.81
N ALA A 88 7.15 -14.11 -0.96
CA ALA A 88 7.86 -13.15 -1.78
C ALA A 88 7.65 -11.73 -1.24
N LYS A 89 8.55 -10.82 -1.62
CA LYS A 89 8.41 -9.37 -1.40
C LYS A 89 8.57 -8.66 -2.73
N THR A 90 7.68 -7.72 -3.04
CA THR A 90 7.90 -6.80 -4.16
C THR A 90 9.05 -5.84 -3.81
N PRO A 91 9.71 -5.22 -4.78
CA PRO A 91 10.55 -4.05 -4.50
C PRO A 91 9.73 -2.96 -3.79
N SER A 92 10.39 -2.12 -2.99
CA SER A 92 9.74 -0.99 -2.33
C SER A 92 9.22 0.01 -3.37
N PHE A 93 8.08 0.60 -3.09
CA PHE A 93 7.48 1.66 -3.91
C PHE A 93 7.18 2.89 -3.06
N ASP A 94 7.06 4.05 -3.69
CA ASP A 94 6.64 5.25 -2.99
C ASP A 94 5.13 5.20 -2.76
N HIS A 95 4.74 5.56 -1.54
CA HIS A 95 3.35 5.68 -1.15
C HIS A 95 2.80 7.06 -1.49
N CYS A 96 1.77 7.53 -0.79
CA CYS A 96 1.06 8.76 -1.08
C CYS A 96 1.97 9.98 -1.28
N ILE A 97 1.54 10.89 -2.15
CA ILE A 97 2.20 12.15 -2.43
C ILE A 97 1.19 13.30 -2.39
N PHE A 98 1.56 14.41 -1.75
CA PHE A 98 0.81 15.65 -1.89
C PHE A 98 1.16 16.33 -3.21
N SER A 99 0.17 16.60 -4.03
CA SER A 99 0.32 17.27 -5.31
C SER A 99 -0.42 18.59 -5.34
N GLY A 100 0.25 19.66 -5.73
CA GLY A 100 -0.37 20.94 -6.00
C GLY A 100 -1.02 20.96 -7.38
N ARG A 101 -2.26 21.48 -7.52
CA ARG A 101 -2.87 21.69 -8.83
C ARG A 101 -2.14 22.79 -9.61
N VAL A 102 -2.19 22.73 -10.91
CA VAL A 102 -1.69 23.82 -11.78
C VAL A 102 -2.40 25.14 -11.41
N GLY A 103 -1.59 26.22 -11.25
CA GLY A 103 -2.08 27.54 -10.85
C GLY A 103 -2.39 27.70 -9.36
N LEU A 104 -1.98 26.75 -8.51
CA LEU A 104 -1.96 26.95 -7.06
C LEU A 104 -0.96 28.08 -6.72
N ASP A 105 -1.34 28.93 -5.76
CA ASP A 105 -0.44 29.97 -5.21
C ASP A 105 0.83 29.32 -4.63
N GLU A 106 1.98 29.63 -5.23
CA GLU A 106 3.27 29.05 -4.83
C GLU A 106 3.64 29.39 -3.39
N THR A 107 3.27 30.57 -2.89
CA THR A 107 3.56 30.97 -1.50
C THR A 107 2.82 30.05 -0.52
N LYS A 108 1.55 29.77 -0.80
CA LYS A 108 0.75 28.85 0.02
C LYS A 108 1.25 27.41 -0.06
N PHE A 109 1.62 26.97 -1.27
CA PHE A 109 2.15 25.63 -1.46
C PHE A 109 3.48 25.44 -0.71
N ASN A 110 4.38 26.43 -0.81
CA ASN A 110 5.66 26.38 -0.12
C ASN A 110 5.48 26.42 1.40
N ALA A 111 4.60 27.28 1.92
CA ALA A 111 4.30 27.33 3.35
C ALA A 111 3.75 26.00 3.89
N PHE A 112 2.87 25.34 3.16
CA PHE A 112 2.38 24.01 3.48
C PHE A 112 3.50 22.97 3.49
N THR A 113 4.30 22.92 2.44
CA THR A 113 5.42 21.98 2.29
C THR A 113 6.46 22.17 3.39
N GLU A 114 6.82 23.42 3.71
CA GLU A 114 7.73 23.73 4.81
C GLU A 114 7.18 23.28 6.17
N THR A 115 5.88 23.38 6.38
CA THR A 115 5.23 22.90 7.59
C THR A 115 5.39 21.39 7.74
N LEU A 116 5.15 20.63 6.66
CA LEU A 116 5.37 19.18 6.65
C LEU A 116 6.84 18.82 6.92
N PHE A 117 7.80 19.52 6.30
CA PHE A 117 9.23 19.24 6.49
C PHE A 117 9.74 19.57 7.89
N LYS A 118 9.05 20.44 8.63
CA LYS A 118 9.37 20.75 10.03
C LYS A 118 8.79 19.75 11.03
N MET A 119 7.96 18.81 10.58
CA MET A 119 7.45 17.78 11.47
C MET A 119 8.58 16.86 11.95
N ASP A 120 8.65 16.69 13.26
CA ASP A 120 9.65 15.87 13.93
C ASP A 120 8.99 14.66 14.57
N TYR A 121 9.44 13.45 14.19
CA TYR A 121 8.95 12.19 14.74
C TYR A 121 9.19 12.03 16.25
N ASN A 122 10.12 12.77 16.82
CA ASN A 122 10.37 12.79 18.28
C ASN A 122 9.37 13.68 19.03
N ASN A 123 8.63 14.55 18.34
CA ASN A 123 7.56 15.32 18.95
C ASN A 123 6.30 14.45 19.05
N PRO A 124 5.74 14.20 20.26
CA PRO A 124 4.57 13.34 20.44
C PRO A 124 3.33 13.77 19.62
N GLU A 125 3.09 15.06 19.46
CA GLU A 125 1.96 15.59 18.67
C GLU A 125 2.09 15.28 17.17
N HIS A 126 3.32 15.36 16.64
CA HIS A 126 3.58 15.02 15.25
C HIS A 126 3.60 13.51 15.04
N LYS A 127 4.12 12.77 16.02
CA LYS A 127 4.32 11.32 15.96
C LYS A 127 3.01 10.58 15.73
N GLU A 128 1.94 10.96 16.40
CA GLU A 128 0.63 10.31 16.28
C GLU A 128 0.16 10.30 14.81
N MET A 129 0.20 11.46 14.15
CA MET A 129 -0.19 11.59 12.75
C MET A 129 0.80 10.84 11.82
N MET A 130 2.10 10.95 12.09
CA MET A 130 3.13 10.28 11.29
C MET A 130 3.06 8.75 11.40
N ASP A 131 2.67 8.21 12.57
CA ASP A 131 2.43 6.79 12.75
C ASP A 131 1.18 6.30 11.98
N LEU A 132 0.11 7.12 11.91
CA LEU A 132 -1.07 6.81 11.08
C LEU A 132 -0.72 6.69 9.60
N GLU A 133 0.15 7.57 9.10
CA GLU A 133 0.65 7.55 7.73
C GLU A 133 1.81 6.55 7.51
N GLY A 134 2.26 5.86 8.54
CA GLY A 134 3.37 4.89 8.47
C GLY A 134 4.73 5.52 8.10
N LEU A 135 4.94 6.80 8.40
CA LEU A 135 6.16 7.52 8.03
C LEU A 135 6.89 8.12 9.24
N LYS A 136 8.17 8.39 9.08
CA LYS A 136 9.03 9.03 10.09
C LYS A 136 9.51 10.42 9.69
N ARG A 137 9.35 10.81 8.45
CA ARG A 137 9.67 12.15 7.93
C ARG A 137 9.02 12.37 6.57
N TRP A 138 8.70 13.60 6.28
CA TRP A 138 8.35 14.05 4.95
C TRP A 138 9.62 14.33 4.13
N VAL A 139 9.56 14.05 2.84
CA VAL A 139 10.66 14.31 1.90
C VAL A 139 10.13 15.00 0.66
N ALA A 140 11.02 15.62 -0.12
CA ALA A 140 10.64 16.23 -1.39
C ALA A 140 9.98 15.19 -2.32
N GLY A 141 8.91 15.61 -2.99
CA GLY A 141 8.17 14.78 -3.93
C GLY A 141 9.07 14.27 -5.06
N ARG A 142 8.84 13.02 -5.46
CA ARG A 142 9.54 12.36 -6.57
C ARG A 142 8.58 11.40 -7.28
N THR A 143 8.88 11.06 -8.52
CA THR A 143 8.04 10.16 -9.33
C THR A 143 8.65 8.77 -9.54
N LYS A 144 9.95 8.61 -9.31
CA LYS A 144 10.65 7.33 -9.56
C LYS A 144 10.11 6.14 -8.75
N GLY A 145 9.62 6.40 -7.54
CA GLY A 145 9.06 5.37 -6.69
C GLY A 145 7.70 4.83 -7.13
N PHE A 146 7.08 5.40 -8.17
CA PHE A 146 5.81 4.94 -8.74
C PHE A 146 5.99 4.04 -9.98
N ALA A 147 7.22 3.68 -10.35
CA ALA A 147 7.48 2.88 -11.55
C ALA A 147 6.75 1.52 -11.54
N GLN A 148 6.65 0.86 -10.37
CA GLN A 148 5.91 -0.39 -10.25
C GLN A 148 4.40 -0.20 -10.48
N LEU A 149 3.82 0.89 -9.96
CA LEU A 149 2.41 1.20 -10.17
C LEU A 149 2.15 1.56 -11.64
N GLN A 150 3.08 2.26 -12.28
CA GLN A 150 3.01 2.52 -13.71
C GLN A 150 3.03 1.22 -14.52
N ALA A 151 3.96 0.31 -14.25
CA ALA A 151 4.01 -1.00 -14.91
C ALA A 151 2.73 -1.81 -14.69
N ALA A 152 2.21 -1.82 -13.45
CA ALA A 152 0.95 -2.46 -13.12
C ALA A 152 -0.22 -1.86 -13.91
N ASN A 153 -0.27 -0.53 -14.05
CA ASN A 153 -1.28 0.13 -14.86
C ASN A 153 -1.15 -0.20 -16.36
N GLU A 154 0.06 -0.24 -16.89
CA GLU A 154 0.32 -0.61 -18.28
C GLU A 154 -0.12 -2.06 -18.58
N TYR A 155 0.08 -2.98 -17.65
CA TYR A 155 -0.35 -4.37 -17.77
C TYR A 155 -1.87 -4.52 -17.62
N LEU A 156 -2.45 -3.97 -16.55
CA LEU A 156 -3.86 -4.14 -16.22
C LEU A 156 -4.81 -3.23 -17.00
N LYS A 157 -4.30 -2.14 -17.58
CA LYS A 157 -5.12 -1.07 -18.22
C LYS A 157 -6.17 -0.52 -17.25
N PHE A 158 -5.76 -0.29 -16.02
CA PHE A 158 -6.68 0.06 -14.93
C PHE A 158 -7.12 1.54 -14.98
N PHE A 159 -6.20 2.46 -15.35
CA PHE A 159 -6.45 3.90 -15.50
C PHE A 159 -6.44 4.33 -16.97
#